data_97725ebf70e051ef9fd66259d70b1bcd
#
_entry.id   97725ebf70e051ef9fd66259d70b1bcd
#
_cell.length_a   1.000
_cell.length_b   1.000
_cell.length_c   1.000
_cell.angle_alpha   90.00
_cell.angle_beta   90.00
_cell.angle_gamma   90.00
#
_symmetry.space_group_name_H-M   'P 1'
#
loop_
_entity.id
_entity.type
_entity.pdbx_description
1 polymer ?
#
loop_
_entity_poly.entity_id
_entity_poly.type
_entity_poly.pdbx_seq_one_letter_code
_entity_poly.pdbx_strand_id
1 'polypeptide(L)'
;KIMTINTLSCSMEFTLFEMDDNSVIAKGIIERIGLEDSSCEIKYNGEKIVLTSEINNYENAVKILFDNLLTLNIISSLDDVKAIGHRVVHGGSRYSNSVFISDKVINDVYELSDLAPLYNKSEADVMKAFKSLLPNTLMVAVFDTAFHQTISEENFLYPVPYEWYEQYG
;
A
#
# COMPACT_ATOMS: atom_id res chain seq x y z
N LYS A 1 -17.59 0.83 -1.31
CA LYS A 1 -16.44 0.33 -2.07
C LYS A 1 -15.22 0.18 -1.16
N ILE A 2 -14.34 -0.78 -1.47
CA ILE A 2 -13.05 -0.98 -0.79
C ILE A 2 -11.95 -0.90 -1.85
N MET A 3 -10.83 -0.29 -1.48
CA MET A 3 -9.64 -0.21 -2.33
C MET A 3 -8.51 -1.03 -1.73
N THR A 4 -7.73 -1.71 -2.57
CA THR A 4 -6.45 -2.31 -2.17
C THR A 4 -5.31 -1.59 -2.86
N ILE A 5 -4.21 -1.42 -2.13
CA ILE A 5 -3.01 -0.73 -2.58
C ILE A 5 -1.81 -1.67 -2.42
N ASN A 6 -1.04 -1.79 -3.49
CA ASN A 6 0.25 -2.47 -3.51
C ASN A 6 1.31 -1.47 -3.99
N THR A 7 2.18 -1.05 -3.08
CA THR A 7 3.25 -0.09 -3.38
C THR A 7 4.54 -0.84 -3.71
N LEU A 8 5.18 -0.43 -4.78
CA LEU A 8 6.51 -0.87 -5.19
C LEU A 8 7.49 0.30 -5.03
N SER A 9 8.76 0.13 -5.42
CA SER A 9 9.81 1.13 -5.17
C SER A 9 9.53 2.52 -5.78
N CYS A 10 8.87 2.58 -6.93
CA CYS A 10 8.52 3.84 -7.63
C CYS A 10 7.19 3.73 -8.37
N SER A 11 6.33 2.80 -7.96
CA SER A 11 5.00 2.62 -8.52
C SER A 11 3.99 2.23 -7.47
N MET A 12 2.71 2.42 -7.77
CA MET A 12 1.59 2.10 -6.90
C MET A 12 0.48 1.48 -7.73
N GLU A 13 0.13 0.24 -7.42
CA GLU A 13 -1.03 -0.44 -7.99
C GLU A 13 -2.24 -0.26 -7.10
N PHE A 14 -3.42 -0.15 -7.70
CA PHE A 14 -4.67 -0.15 -6.97
C PHE A 14 -5.70 -1.09 -7.60
N THR A 15 -6.60 -1.60 -6.77
CA THR A 15 -7.82 -2.27 -7.21
C THR A 15 -8.99 -1.78 -6.36
N LEU A 16 -10.06 -1.34 -7.01
CA LEU A 16 -11.30 -0.89 -6.38
C LEU A 16 -12.38 -1.95 -6.54
N PHE A 17 -12.98 -2.36 -5.43
CA PHE A 17 -13.99 -3.41 -5.37
C PHE A 17 -15.36 -2.86 -5.01
N GLU A 18 -16.41 -3.39 -5.64
CA GLU A 18 -17.77 -3.35 -5.11
C GLU A 18 -17.93 -4.49 -4.10
N MET A 19 -18.43 -4.15 -2.91
CA MET A 19 -18.51 -5.13 -1.82
C MET A 19 -19.84 -5.90 -1.79
N ASP A 20 -20.83 -5.48 -2.54
CA ASP A 20 -22.12 -6.16 -2.59
C ASP A 20 -21.99 -7.54 -3.29
N ASP A 21 -21.11 -7.63 -4.29
CA ASP A 21 -20.87 -8.83 -5.09
C ASP A 21 -19.37 -9.22 -5.21
N ASN A 22 -18.50 -8.49 -4.53
CA ASN A 22 -17.04 -8.62 -4.60
C ASN A 22 -16.43 -8.44 -6.00
N SER A 23 -17.12 -7.72 -6.88
CA SER A 23 -16.62 -7.46 -8.23
C SER A 23 -15.54 -6.38 -8.25
N VAL A 24 -14.63 -6.48 -9.22
CA VAL A 24 -13.63 -5.44 -9.49
C VAL A 24 -14.28 -4.36 -10.34
N ILE A 25 -14.40 -3.15 -9.80
CA ILE A 25 -14.91 -1.98 -10.52
C ILE A 25 -13.83 -1.42 -11.42
N ALA A 26 -12.66 -1.15 -10.87
CA ALA A 26 -11.52 -0.58 -11.57
C ALA A 26 -10.21 -1.08 -10.97
N LYS A 27 -9.18 -1.12 -11.77
CA LYS A 27 -7.80 -1.39 -11.33
C LYS A 27 -6.81 -0.59 -12.17
N GLY A 28 -5.64 -0.34 -11.64
CA GLY A 28 -4.63 0.38 -12.39
C GLY A 28 -3.31 0.46 -11.67
N ILE A 29 -2.40 1.18 -12.30
CA ILE A 29 -1.05 1.39 -11.81
C ILE A 29 -0.62 2.84 -12.09
N ILE A 30 0.07 3.41 -11.14
CA ILE A 30 0.81 4.65 -11.31
C ILE A 30 2.29 4.27 -11.29
N GLU A 31 2.99 4.58 -12.36
CA GLU A 31 4.38 4.18 -12.56
C GLU A 31 5.32 5.37 -12.60
N ARG A 32 6.60 5.11 -12.28
CA ARG A 32 7.70 6.08 -12.36
C ARG A 32 7.45 7.33 -11.49
N ILE A 33 6.83 7.14 -10.32
CA ILE A 33 6.58 8.21 -9.34
C ILE A 33 7.91 8.84 -8.93
N GLY A 34 8.01 10.16 -9.04
CA GLY A 34 9.23 10.92 -8.77
C GLY A 34 10.28 10.89 -9.90
N LEU A 35 9.94 10.31 -11.04
CA LEU A 35 10.81 10.22 -12.22
C LEU A 35 10.17 10.92 -13.42
N GLU A 36 10.98 11.17 -14.45
CA GLU A 36 10.49 11.63 -15.76
C GLU A 36 9.58 10.57 -16.41
N ASP A 37 8.64 11.00 -17.25
CA ASP A 37 7.69 10.14 -17.97
C ASP A 37 6.82 9.27 -17.06
N SER A 38 6.41 9.79 -15.91
CA SER A 38 5.45 9.12 -15.04
C SER A 38 4.07 9.01 -15.71
N SER A 39 3.35 7.95 -15.40
CA SER A 39 2.06 7.64 -16.00
C SER A 39 1.07 7.05 -15.00
N CYS A 40 -0.21 7.29 -15.24
CA CYS A 40 -1.33 6.65 -14.56
C CYS A 40 -2.15 5.85 -15.56
N GLU A 41 -2.22 4.53 -15.35
CA GLU A 41 -3.06 3.62 -16.13
C GLU A 41 -4.26 3.20 -15.30
N ILE A 42 -5.47 3.32 -15.85
CA ILE A 42 -6.71 2.86 -15.22
C ILE A 42 -7.44 1.93 -16.20
N LYS A 43 -7.80 0.74 -15.73
CA LYS A 43 -8.69 -0.20 -16.43
C LYS A 43 -10.07 -0.17 -15.79
N TYR A 44 -11.06 0.20 -16.58
CA TYR A 44 -12.45 0.36 -16.16
C TYR A 44 -13.40 0.04 -17.32
N ASN A 45 -14.45 -0.72 -17.08
CA ASN A 45 -15.45 -1.13 -18.08
C ASN A 45 -14.85 -1.78 -19.35
N GLY A 46 -13.75 -2.53 -19.21
CA GLY A 46 -13.06 -3.16 -20.34
C GLY A 46 -12.15 -2.23 -21.15
N GLU A 47 -12.13 -0.95 -20.82
CA GLU A 47 -11.27 0.04 -21.44
C GLU A 47 -9.99 0.24 -20.63
N LYS A 48 -8.92 0.62 -21.32
CA LYS A 48 -7.63 1.01 -20.74
C LYS A 48 -7.41 2.49 -21.03
N ILE A 49 -7.31 3.29 -19.98
CA ILE A 49 -7.05 4.73 -20.04
C ILE A 49 -5.63 4.95 -19.52
N VAL A 50 -4.81 5.62 -20.30
CA VAL A 50 -3.43 5.97 -19.92
C VAL A 50 -3.30 7.49 -19.95
N LEU A 51 -2.84 8.05 -18.83
CA LEU A 51 -2.62 9.47 -18.65
C LEU A 51 -1.15 9.68 -18.31
N THR A 52 -0.48 10.49 -19.11
CA THR A 52 0.89 10.91 -18.86
C THR A 52 0.86 12.24 -18.13
N SER A 53 1.49 12.33 -16.99
CA SER A 53 1.59 13.56 -16.24
C SER A 53 2.86 13.53 -15.39
N GLU A 54 3.33 14.68 -14.98
CA GLU A 54 4.44 14.78 -14.04
C GLU A 54 3.93 14.41 -12.64
N ILE A 55 4.40 13.28 -12.10
CA ILE A 55 4.00 12.74 -10.78
C ILE A 55 5.22 12.73 -9.88
N ASN A 56 5.41 13.83 -9.15
CA ASN A 56 6.65 14.12 -8.44
C ASN A 56 6.85 13.37 -7.12
N ASN A 57 5.76 12.88 -6.51
CA ASN A 57 5.78 12.18 -5.23
C ASN A 57 4.48 11.39 -5.02
N TYR A 58 4.41 10.63 -3.93
CA TYR A 58 3.25 9.81 -3.60
C TYR A 58 2.00 10.62 -3.25
N GLU A 59 2.13 11.81 -2.65
CA GLU A 59 0.96 12.69 -2.39
C GLU A 59 0.32 13.12 -3.70
N ASN A 60 1.13 13.49 -4.68
CA ASN A 60 0.67 13.83 -6.01
C ASN A 60 0.06 12.62 -6.73
N ALA A 61 0.68 11.43 -6.60
CA ALA A 61 0.18 10.19 -7.17
C ALA A 61 -1.23 9.84 -6.64
N VAL A 62 -1.42 9.88 -5.32
CA VAL A 62 -2.71 9.60 -4.68
C VAL A 62 -3.77 10.62 -5.10
N LYS A 63 -3.42 11.91 -5.17
CA LYS A 63 -4.32 12.95 -5.66
C LYS A 63 -4.75 12.69 -7.11
N ILE A 64 -3.79 12.43 -8.01
CA ILE A 64 -4.08 12.12 -9.43
C ILE A 64 -4.96 10.89 -9.56
N LEU A 65 -4.74 9.84 -8.75
CA LEU A 65 -5.61 8.68 -8.72
C LEU A 65 -7.06 9.08 -8.45
N PHE A 66 -7.32 9.79 -7.36
CA PHE A 66 -8.69 10.15 -6.97
C PHE A 66 -9.33 11.16 -7.92
N ASP A 67 -8.57 12.15 -8.43
CA ASP A 67 -9.05 13.10 -9.44
C ASP A 67 -9.53 12.36 -10.71
N ASN A 68 -8.81 11.31 -11.12
CA ASN A 68 -9.20 10.49 -12.27
C ASN A 68 -10.40 9.60 -11.97
N LEU A 69 -10.46 8.97 -10.80
CA LEU A 69 -11.63 8.16 -10.41
C LEU A 69 -12.91 8.99 -10.38
N LEU A 70 -12.84 10.25 -9.94
CA LEU A 70 -13.96 11.20 -9.95
C LEU A 70 -14.28 11.65 -11.38
N THR A 71 -13.29 12.05 -12.18
CA THR A 71 -13.48 12.54 -13.56
C THR A 71 -14.09 11.49 -14.46
N LEU A 72 -13.70 10.23 -14.28
CA LEU A 72 -14.25 9.08 -15.02
C LEU A 72 -15.59 8.58 -14.46
N ASN A 73 -16.13 9.22 -13.41
CA ASN A 73 -17.34 8.83 -12.72
C ASN A 73 -17.31 7.38 -12.20
N ILE A 74 -16.12 6.86 -11.84
CA ILE A 74 -15.93 5.55 -11.20
C ILE A 74 -16.39 5.62 -9.74
N ILE A 75 -16.13 6.76 -9.11
CA ILE A 75 -16.67 7.16 -7.81
C ILE A 75 -17.36 8.52 -7.94
N SER A 76 -18.36 8.78 -7.11
CA SER A 76 -19.11 10.05 -7.08
C SER A 76 -18.50 11.04 -6.10
N SER A 77 -17.83 10.53 -5.07
CA SER A 77 -17.13 11.32 -4.05
C SER A 77 -16.01 10.48 -3.41
N LEU A 78 -15.11 11.12 -2.70
CA LEU A 78 -14.07 10.44 -1.92
C LEU A 78 -14.68 9.50 -0.86
N ASP A 79 -15.83 9.86 -0.33
CA ASP A 79 -16.55 9.08 0.68
C ASP A 79 -17.12 7.74 0.15
N ASP A 80 -17.11 7.52 -1.16
CA ASP A 80 -17.50 6.22 -1.73
C ASP A 80 -16.49 5.12 -1.36
N VAL A 81 -15.23 5.48 -1.10
CA VAL A 81 -14.20 4.55 -0.64
C VAL A 81 -14.25 4.46 0.88
N LYS A 82 -14.87 3.39 1.40
CA LYS A 82 -15.11 3.19 2.83
C LYS A 82 -13.91 2.63 3.59
N ALA A 83 -13.08 1.85 2.90
CA ALA A 83 -11.87 1.29 3.50
C ALA A 83 -10.78 1.08 2.46
N ILE A 84 -9.52 1.07 2.92
CA ILE A 84 -8.34 0.83 2.10
C ILE A 84 -7.45 -0.18 2.79
N GLY A 85 -7.10 -1.26 2.07
CA GLY A 85 -6.10 -2.22 2.49
C GLY A 85 -4.75 -1.90 1.83
N HIS A 86 -3.72 -1.68 2.63
CA HIS A 86 -2.34 -1.48 2.18
C HIS A 86 -1.53 -2.75 2.41
N ARG A 87 -0.97 -3.34 1.36
CA ARG A 87 0.07 -4.36 1.50
C ARG A 87 1.33 -3.72 2.04
N VAL A 88 1.99 -4.39 2.99
CA VAL A 88 3.29 -4.01 3.56
C VAL A 88 4.20 -5.22 3.53
N VAL A 89 5.39 -5.07 2.93
CA VAL A 89 6.32 -6.19 2.72
C VAL A 89 6.85 -6.75 4.05
N HIS A 90 7.24 -5.89 5.00
CA HIS A 90 7.88 -6.38 6.21
C HIS A 90 7.35 -5.72 7.49
N GLY A 91 6.78 -6.54 8.38
CA GLY A 91 6.28 -6.13 9.69
C GLY A 91 7.31 -6.28 10.83
N GLY A 92 8.48 -6.84 10.55
CA GLY A 92 9.49 -7.18 11.55
C GLY A 92 8.92 -8.09 12.64
N SER A 93 9.45 -7.96 13.83
CA SER A 93 8.89 -8.58 15.04
C SER A 93 7.71 -7.80 15.65
N ARG A 94 7.38 -6.62 15.09
CA ARG A 94 6.35 -5.72 15.63
C ARG A 94 4.94 -6.12 15.21
N TYR A 95 4.78 -6.71 14.01
CA TYR A 95 3.48 -6.98 13.39
C TYR A 95 3.37 -8.41 12.89
N SER A 96 2.62 -9.22 13.63
CA SER A 96 2.28 -10.61 13.28
C SER A 96 0.89 -10.75 12.66
N ASN A 97 0.11 -9.68 12.60
CA ASN A 97 -1.26 -9.64 12.06
C ASN A 97 -1.52 -8.31 11.36
N SER A 98 -2.60 -8.27 10.58
CA SER A 98 -3.11 -7.02 10.03
C SER A 98 -3.55 -6.05 11.12
N VAL A 99 -3.26 -4.75 10.95
CA VAL A 99 -3.60 -3.71 11.93
C VAL A 99 -4.22 -2.49 11.28
N PHE A 100 -5.03 -1.74 12.02
CA PHE A 100 -5.50 -0.43 11.61
C PHE A 100 -4.34 0.56 11.53
N ILE A 101 -4.28 1.33 10.44
CA ILE A 101 -3.21 2.30 10.22
C ILE A 101 -3.41 3.53 11.11
N SER A 102 -2.44 3.76 11.99
CA SER A 102 -2.27 4.97 12.80
C SER A 102 -0.94 5.64 12.42
N ASP A 103 -0.69 6.86 12.94
CA ASP A 103 0.62 7.50 12.74
C ASP A 103 1.76 6.65 13.30
N LYS A 104 1.50 5.92 14.41
CA LYS A 104 2.47 4.98 14.96
C LYS A 104 2.79 3.86 13.98
N VAL A 105 1.78 3.25 13.34
CA VAL A 105 2.00 2.16 12.36
C VAL A 105 2.81 2.66 11.18
N ILE A 106 2.51 3.86 10.64
CA ILE A 106 3.27 4.46 9.54
C ILE A 106 4.74 4.66 9.94
N ASN A 107 4.98 5.20 11.12
CA ASN A 107 6.34 5.40 11.63
C ASN A 107 7.08 4.08 11.85
N ASP A 108 6.42 3.07 12.44
CA ASP A 108 7.00 1.75 12.65
C ASP A 108 7.40 1.08 11.31
N VAL A 109 6.55 1.17 10.28
CA VAL A 109 6.86 0.65 8.93
C VAL A 109 8.06 1.40 8.33
N TYR A 110 8.14 2.71 8.52
CA TYR A 110 9.28 3.50 8.07
C TYR A 110 10.58 3.08 8.80
N GLU A 111 10.54 2.88 10.12
CA GLU A 111 11.68 2.41 10.90
C GLU A 111 12.16 1.00 10.52
N LEU A 112 11.23 0.15 10.05
CA LEU A 112 11.54 -1.20 9.56
C LEU A 112 12.12 -1.22 8.13
N SER A 113 12.45 -0.06 7.56
CA SER A 113 12.97 0.04 6.18
C SER A 113 14.30 -0.69 5.99
N ASP A 114 15.10 -0.87 7.03
CA ASP A 114 16.34 -1.64 6.95
C ASP A 114 16.10 -3.13 6.62
N LEU A 115 14.92 -3.67 6.99
CA LEU A 115 14.51 -5.04 6.69
C LEU A 115 13.95 -5.18 5.25
N ALA A 116 13.40 -4.12 4.69
CA ALA A 116 12.85 -4.09 3.34
C ALA A 116 13.11 -2.71 2.68
N PRO A 117 14.38 -2.37 2.37
CA PRO A 117 14.78 -1.00 2.00
C PRO A 117 14.17 -0.51 0.68
N LEU A 118 13.76 -1.41 -0.20
CA LEU A 118 13.14 -1.08 -1.48
C LEU A 118 11.62 -0.82 -1.38
N TYR A 119 10.99 -1.17 -0.24
CA TYR A 119 9.53 -1.20 -0.13
C TYR A 119 8.99 -0.40 1.06
N ASN A 120 9.37 -0.75 2.28
CA ASN A 120 8.75 -0.21 3.50
C ASN A 120 8.70 1.32 3.56
N LYS A 121 9.76 1.99 3.11
CA LYS A 121 9.78 3.46 3.06
C LYS A 121 8.69 4.00 2.13
N SER A 122 8.62 3.48 0.91
CA SER A 122 7.61 3.88 -0.08
C SER A 122 6.19 3.56 0.38
N GLU A 123 6.00 2.41 1.05
CA GLU A 123 4.73 2.00 1.61
C GLU A 123 4.28 2.94 2.74
N ALA A 124 5.18 3.35 3.62
CA ALA A 124 4.91 4.34 4.66
C ALA A 124 4.53 5.70 4.06
N ASP A 125 5.25 6.16 3.03
CA ASP A 125 4.96 7.42 2.33
C ASP A 125 3.57 7.37 1.65
N VAL A 126 3.23 6.25 1.01
CA VAL A 126 1.90 6.05 0.41
C VAL A 126 0.79 6.04 1.46
N MET A 127 0.95 5.30 2.57
CA MET A 127 -0.02 5.30 3.67
C MET A 127 -0.24 6.71 4.22
N LYS A 128 0.84 7.49 4.38
CA LYS A 128 0.76 8.88 4.82
C LYS A 128 0.00 9.76 3.83
N ALA A 129 0.25 9.59 2.52
CA ALA A 129 -0.44 10.34 1.47
C ALA A 129 -1.94 10.04 1.46
N PHE A 130 -2.33 8.76 1.55
CA PHE A 130 -3.74 8.36 1.65
C PHE A 130 -4.39 8.93 2.90
N LYS A 131 -3.73 8.85 4.06
CA LYS A 131 -4.27 9.38 5.32
C LYS A 131 -4.45 10.89 5.29
N SER A 132 -3.56 11.60 4.59
CA SER A 132 -3.69 13.06 4.41
C SER A 132 -4.89 13.43 3.54
N LEU A 133 -5.13 12.70 2.45
CA LEU A 133 -6.25 12.97 1.53
C LEU A 133 -7.59 12.48 2.10
N LEU A 134 -7.58 11.36 2.82
CA LEU A 134 -8.76 10.64 3.29
C LEU A 134 -8.69 10.40 4.82
N PRO A 135 -8.69 11.47 5.65
CA PRO A 135 -8.41 11.37 7.08
C PRO A 135 -9.44 10.54 7.88
N ASN A 136 -10.65 10.38 7.34
CA ASN A 136 -11.75 9.65 7.98
C ASN A 136 -11.96 8.24 7.40
N THR A 137 -11.23 7.84 6.36
CA THR A 137 -11.36 6.53 5.75
C THR A 137 -10.60 5.48 6.57
N LEU A 138 -11.24 4.34 6.80
CA LEU A 138 -10.62 3.22 7.49
C LEU A 138 -9.46 2.65 6.66
N MET A 139 -8.28 2.53 7.24
CA MET A 139 -7.10 1.98 6.56
C MET A 139 -6.51 0.83 7.36
N VAL A 140 -6.09 -0.23 6.67
CA VAL A 140 -5.52 -1.44 7.25
C VAL A 140 -4.20 -1.76 6.58
N ALA A 141 -3.16 -2.00 7.37
CA ALA A 141 -1.89 -2.56 6.91
C ALA A 141 -1.95 -4.10 7.00
N VAL A 142 -1.60 -4.75 5.90
CA VAL A 142 -1.55 -6.22 5.75
C VAL A 142 -0.11 -6.59 5.45
N PHE A 143 0.55 -7.28 6.37
CA PHE A 143 1.97 -7.59 6.28
C PHE A 143 2.20 -8.95 5.63
N ASP A 144 3.07 -9.02 4.62
CA ASP A 144 3.45 -10.29 3.97
C ASP A 144 4.07 -11.25 4.99
N THR A 145 4.88 -10.72 5.91
CA THR A 145 5.52 -11.52 6.96
C THR A 145 4.55 -12.15 7.96
N ALA A 146 3.31 -11.67 8.04
CA ALA A 146 2.28 -12.28 8.89
C ALA A 146 1.90 -13.70 8.42
N PHE A 147 2.09 -14.04 7.14
CA PHE A 147 1.82 -15.37 6.60
C PHE A 147 2.73 -16.46 7.21
N HIS A 148 3.94 -16.10 7.62
CA HIS A 148 4.96 -17.04 8.10
C HIS A 148 5.00 -17.20 9.62
N GLN A 149 4.07 -16.60 10.35
CA GLN A 149 4.07 -16.60 11.84
C GLN A 149 3.80 -17.99 12.47
N THR A 150 3.43 -18.98 11.67
CA THR A 150 3.23 -20.36 12.14
C THR A 150 4.46 -21.26 11.96
N ILE A 151 5.55 -20.74 11.38
CA ILE A 151 6.82 -21.47 11.27
C ILE A 151 7.45 -21.53 12.65
N SER A 152 7.87 -22.73 13.10
CA SER A 152 8.52 -22.91 14.41
C SER A 152 9.95 -22.40 14.39
N GLU A 153 10.47 -22.03 15.57
CA GLU A 153 11.79 -21.39 15.72
C GLU A 153 12.92 -22.22 15.09
N GLU A 154 12.92 -23.52 15.26
CA GLU A 154 13.92 -24.42 14.67
C GLU A 154 13.96 -24.38 13.12
N ASN A 155 12.93 -23.84 12.46
CA ASN A 155 12.84 -23.76 11.02
C ASN A 155 13.11 -22.37 10.44
N PHE A 156 13.01 -21.29 11.23
CA PHE A 156 13.28 -19.94 10.75
C PHE A 156 14.57 -19.34 11.27
N LEU A 157 15.11 -19.85 12.40
CA LEU A 157 16.36 -19.35 12.97
C LEU A 157 17.57 -19.78 12.13
N TYR A 158 18.53 -18.89 12.00
CA TYR A 158 19.83 -19.22 11.43
C TYR A 158 20.62 -20.11 12.41
N PRO A 159 21.50 -21.02 11.91
CA PRO A 159 22.34 -21.87 12.73
C PRO A 159 23.52 -21.08 13.32
N VAL A 160 23.23 -20.10 14.15
CA VAL A 160 24.16 -19.23 14.89
C VAL A 160 23.84 -19.31 16.39
N PRO A 161 24.69 -18.81 17.29
CA PRO A 161 24.36 -18.77 18.72
C PRO A 161 23.02 -18.09 18.97
N TYR A 162 22.16 -18.72 19.80
CA TYR A 162 20.79 -18.25 20.06
C TYR A 162 20.75 -16.85 20.66
N GLU A 163 21.79 -16.47 21.41
CA GLU A 163 21.96 -15.15 22.01
C GLU A 163 21.99 -14.04 20.93
N TRP A 164 22.37 -14.35 19.69
CA TRP A 164 22.34 -13.40 18.61
C TRP A 164 20.91 -13.09 18.16
N TYR A 165 20.05 -14.11 18.17
CA TYR A 165 18.62 -13.88 17.90
C TYR A 165 17.98 -13.05 19.01
N GLU A 166 18.29 -13.30 20.29
CA GLU A 166 17.79 -12.52 21.41
C GLU A 166 18.26 -11.06 21.37
N GLN A 167 19.47 -10.82 20.87
CA GLN A 167 20.07 -9.48 20.82
C GLN A 167 19.73 -8.69 19.56
N TYR A 168 19.60 -9.34 18.42
CA TYR A 168 19.51 -8.67 17.11
C TYR A 168 18.19 -8.95 16.37
N GLY A 169 17.41 -9.91 16.76
CA GLY A 169 16.13 -10.32 16.13
C GLY A 169 16.29 -11.34 15.03
#